data_239154e0ad16caad6078e4092e4bfbe2
#
_entry.id   239154e0ad16caad6078e4092e4bfbe2
#
_cell.length_a   1.000
_cell.length_b   1.000
_cell.length_c   1.000
_cell.angle_alpha   90.00
_cell.angle_beta   90.00
_cell.angle_gamma   90.00
#
_symmetry.space_group_name_H-M   'P 1'
#
loop_
_entity.id
_entity.type
_entity.pdbx_description
1 polymer ?
#
loop_
_entity_poly.entity_id
_entity_poly.type
_entity_poly.pdbx_seq_one_letter_code
_entity_poly.pdbx_strand_id
1 'polypeptide(L)'
;MKPTSSFLNLPQSGIRRMYDLAKNKKDTVSFVLGEPDFVTPKHIIEAAKKKLDEGCTHYTDNAGILPLRQEISRALKQYDKVDYDPEGEIVVTVGGMMGMYMAILALVNPGDEILIADPSYTNYVGEIVMNRAVAVPVPVYEKDNFNFTYENLKSRVTDKTKAIILNSPCNPTGGVATRETMETVAKVALEYDLYAIYDAVYKHLIYNDTDYINIAVLDGMRERTIYVDSFSKTYAMTGWRLGYMAGPRNILSRLPKLQENMPSCLPEFVQYAGIEALKNGDEDIAMMNRQYAERRKLVLERINGIKGLSCTPPNGAFYAFVNIKETGMTSVEFCEKLLEKEGVVTAPGSAFGEQGEGYVRLSYATSMEQINRGMDRIQRFMESIM
;
A
#
# COMPACT_ATOMS: atom_id res chain seq x y z
N MET A 1 -35.54 -2.25 11.27
CA MET A 1 -35.41 -2.54 9.82
C MET A 1 -34.12 -3.33 9.59
N LYS A 2 -34.13 -4.32 8.72
CA LYS A 2 -32.89 -5.01 8.32
C LYS A 2 -32.14 -4.18 7.28
N PRO A 3 -30.79 -4.15 7.29
CA PRO A 3 -30.02 -3.52 6.23
C PRO A 3 -30.38 -4.14 4.86
N THR A 4 -30.49 -3.31 3.85
CA THR A 4 -30.90 -3.75 2.49
C THR A 4 -29.72 -3.93 1.54
N SER A 5 -28.56 -3.38 1.85
CA SER A 5 -27.36 -3.50 1.03
C SER A 5 -26.48 -4.68 1.47
N SER A 6 -26.12 -5.54 0.51
CA SER A 6 -25.13 -6.63 0.74
C SER A 6 -23.74 -6.12 1.10
N PHE A 7 -23.40 -4.88 0.71
CA PHE A 7 -22.11 -4.27 1.04
C PHE A 7 -21.90 -4.03 2.53
N LEU A 8 -22.98 -3.95 3.32
CA LEU A 8 -22.88 -3.86 4.79
C LEU A 8 -22.36 -5.15 5.44
N ASN A 9 -22.30 -6.25 4.68
CA ASN A 9 -21.80 -7.54 5.14
C ASN A 9 -20.35 -7.81 4.70
N LEU A 10 -19.62 -6.79 4.21
CA LEU A 10 -18.18 -6.94 3.94
C LEU A 10 -17.47 -7.40 5.21
N PRO A 11 -16.63 -8.44 5.12
CA PRO A 11 -15.93 -8.97 6.28
C PRO A 11 -14.99 -7.92 6.86
N GLN A 12 -14.94 -7.84 8.19
CA GLN A 12 -13.95 -7.02 8.88
C GLN A 12 -12.55 -7.56 8.58
N SER A 13 -11.62 -6.65 8.23
CA SER A 13 -10.25 -7.07 7.99
C SER A 13 -9.63 -7.69 9.25
N GLY A 14 -8.85 -8.77 9.09
CA GLY A 14 -8.14 -9.42 10.20
C GLY A 14 -7.20 -8.47 10.96
N ILE A 15 -6.67 -7.46 10.27
CA ILE A 15 -5.86 -6.38 10.86
C ILE A 15 -6.70 -5.59 11.88
N ARG A 16 -7.91 -5.18 11.50
CA ARG A 16 -8.81 -4.42 12.37
C ARG A 16 -9.27 -5.26 13.56
N ARG A 17 -9.55 -6.54 13.34
CA ARG A 17 -9.90 -7.49 14.41
C ARG A 17 -8.81 -7.54 15.47
N MET A 18 -7.52 -7.71 15.07
CA MET A 18 -6.41 -7.76 16.02
C MET A 18 -6.22 -6.44 16.77
N TYR A 19 -6.40 -5.32 16.08
CA TYR A 19 -6.36 -3.99 16.72
C TYR A 19 -7.46 -3.85 17.78
N ASP A 20 -8.69 -4.26 17.48
CA ASP A 20 -9.84 -4.16 18.38
C ASP A 20 -9.67 -5.10 19.59
N LEU A 21 -9.12 -6.31 19.41
CA LEU A 21 -8.78 -7.23 20.51
C LEU A 21 -7.72 -6.65 21.47
N ALA A 22 -6.78 -5.88 20.93
CA ALA A 22 -5.72 -5.26 21.72
C ALA A 22 -6.15 -4.00 22.48
N LYS A 23 -7.21 -3.32 22.02
CA LYS A 23 -7.62 -1.98 22.49
C LYS A 23 -7.78 -1.86 24.00
N ASN A 24 -8.25 -2.91 24.66
CA ASN A 24 -8.52 -2.93 26.09
C ASN A 24 -7.41 -3.61 26.92
N LYS A 25 -6.35 -4.08 26.28
CA LYS A 25 -5.22 -4.71 26.97
C LYS A 25 -4.20 -3.63 27.36
N LYS A 26 -3.73 -3.71 28.60
CA LYS A 26 -2.63 -2.87 29.09
C LYS A 26 -1.29 -3.46 28.68
N ASP A 27 -0.29 -2.60 28.54
CA ASP A 27 1.10 -3.02 28.29
C ASP A 27 1.29 -3.86 27.01
N THR A 28 0.67 -3.42 25.90
CA THR A 28 0.85 -4.06 24.61
C THR A 28 1.99 -3.44 23.79
N VAL A 29 2.61 -4.25 22.93
CA VAL A 29 3.49 -3.82 21.85
C VAL A 29 2.80 -4.12 20.53
N SER A 30 2.60 -3.10 19.70
CA SER A 30 1.84 -3.24 18.46
C SER A 30 2.72 -3.15 17.22
N PHE A 31 2.69 -4.22 16.41
CA PHE A 31 3.25 -4.28 15.06
C PHE A 31 2.16 -4.40 13.98
N VAL A 32 0.91 -4.07 14.32
CA VAL A 32 -0.23 -4.30 13.43
C VAL A 32 -0.49 -3.12 12.49
N LEU A 33 -0.21 -1.88 12.92
CA LEU A 33 -0.52 -0.69 12.15
C LEU A 33 0.51 -0.45 11.03
N GLY A 34 0.02 -0.17 9.84
CA GLY A 34 0.82 0.22 8.68
C GLY A 34 0.87 1.74 8.53
N GLU A 35 1.40 2.43 9.53
CA GLU A 35 1.47 3.89 9.59
C GLU A 35 2.86 4.34 10.05
N PRO A 36 3.49 5.34 9.40
CA PRO A 36 4.71 5.96 9.92
C PRO A 36 4.51 6.46 11.35
N ASP A 37 5.47 6.20 12.22
CA ASP A 37 5.51 6.71 13.60
C ASP A 37 6.08 8.13 13.69
N PHE A 38 6.51 8.68 12.55
CA PHE A 38 6.99 10.05 12.45
C PHE A 38 5.81 11.03 12.39
N VAL A 39 6.03 12.21 12.95
CA VAL A 39 5.15 13.37 12.72
C VAL A 39 5.47 13.93 11.33
N THR A 40 4.44 14.42 10.64
CA THR A 40 4.62 15.17 9.39
C THR A 40 5.69 16.27 9.55
N PRO A 41 6.67 16.42 8.65
CA PRO A 41 7.71 17.42 8.74
C PRO A 41 7.17 18.83 8.98
N LYS A 42 7.87 19.58 9.84
CA LYS A 42 7.39 20.88 10.32
C LYS A 42 7.13 21.88 9.21
N HIS A 43 8.00 21.95 8.18
CA HIS A 43 7.83 22.88 7.05
C HIS A 43 6.54 22.59 6.27
N ILE A 44 6.14 21.31 6.12
CA ILE A 44 4.88 20.92 5.48
C ILE A 44 3.68 21.38 6.31
N ILE A 45 3.75 21.23 7.64
CA ILE A 45 2.70 21.71 8.54
C ILE A 45 2.57 23.24 8.46
N GLU A 46 3.69 23.96 8.48
CA GLU A 46 3.69 25.43 8.42
C GLU A 46 3.17 25.95 7.07
N ALA A 47 3.44 25.24 5.97
CA ALA A 47 2.86 25.57 4.66
C ALA A 47 1.32 25.53 4.68
N ALA A 48 0.74 24.49 5.31
CA ALA A 48 -0.72 24.39 5.47
C ALA A 48 -1.29 25.52 6.36
N LYS A 49 -0.66 25.78 7.51
CA LYS A 49 -1.07 26.86 8.43
C LYS A 49 -1.07 28.22 7.72
N LYS A 50 0.01 28.52 7.01
CA LYS A 50 0.12 29.76 6.23
C LYS A 50 -1.05 29.90 5.26
N LYS A 51 -1.42 28.83 4.56
CA LYS A 51 -2.54 28.87 3.62
C LYS A 51 -3.90 28.99 4.29
N LEU A 52 -4.08 28.42 5.47
CA LEU A 52 -5.26 28.67 6.30
C LEU A 52 -5.36 30.14 6.73
N ASP A 53 -4.25 30.75 7.15
CA ASP A 53 -4.19 32.18 7.52
C ASP A 53 -4.47 33.10 6.32
N GLU A 54 -4.08 32.68 5.10
CA GLU A 54 -4.37 33.35 3.83
C GLU A 54 -5.83 33.16 3.35
N GLY A 55 -6.65 32.36 4.05
CA GLY A 55 -8.05 32.13 3.71
C GLY A 55 -8.28 31.08 2.61
N CYS A 56 -7.32 30.18 2.34
CA CYS A 56 -7.48 29.07 1.39
C CYS A 56 -8.42 27.97 1.93
N THR A 57 -9.71 28.30 2.02
CA THR A 57 -10.78 27.47 2.64
C THR A 57 -11.96 27.25 1.71
N HIS A 58 -11.81 27.54 0.42
CA HIS A 58 -12.87 27.43 -0.58
C HIS A 58 -12.73 26.17 -1.44
N TYR A 59 -13.74 25.92 -2.27
CA TYR A 59 -13.67 24.85 -3.27
C TYR A 59 -12.57 25.10 -4.29
N THR A 60 -11.91 24.04 -4.69
CA THR A 60 -10.88 24.04 -5.76
C THR A 60 -11.37 23.27 -6.98
N ASP A 61 -10.54 23.23 -8.03
CA ASP A 61 -10.73 22.33 -9.16
C ASP A 61 -10.87 20.88 -8.68
N ASN A 62 -11.82 20.14 -9.22
CA ASN A 62 -12.07 18.73 -8.88
C ASN A 62 -10.88 17.81 -9.22
N ALA A 63 -10.05 18.20 -10.20
CA ALA A 63 -8.80 17.48 -10.47
C ALA A 63 -7.68 17.79 -9.45
N GLY A 64 -7.89 18.75 -8.54
CA GLY A 64 -6.87 19.35 -7.68
C GLY A 64 -6.27 20.61 -8.30
N ILE A 65 -5.65 21.46 -7.48
CA ILE A 65 -5.06 22.73 -7.96
C ILE A 65 -3.93 22.46 -8.97
N LEU A 66 -3.90 23.26 -10.03
CA LEU A 66 -2.89 23.10 -11.09
C LEU A 66 -1.45 23.14 -10.59
N PRO A 67 -1.07 24.04 -9.65
CA PRO A 67 0.30 24.01 -9.10
C PRO A 67 0.71 22.70 -8.46
N LEU A 68 -0.21 21.99 -7.78
CA LEU A 68 0.10 20.66 -7.21
C LEU A 68 0.26 19.62 -8.32
N ARG A 69 -0.62 19.61 -9.31
CA ARG A 69 -0.52 18.69 -10.46
C ARG A 69 0.77 18.89 -11.25
N GLN A 70 1.25 20.13 -11.37
CA GLN A 70 2.55 20.45 -11.99
C GLN A 70 3.73 19.88 -11.18
N GLU A 71 3.70 19.99 -9.85
CA GLU A 71 4.75 19.43 -9.01
C GLU A 71 4.71 17.89 -8.99
N ILE A 72 3.52 17.29 -9.04
CA ILE A 72 3.37 15.84 -9.20
C ILE A 72 3.97 15.38 -10.53
N SER A 73 3.67 16.09 -11.64
CA SER A 73 4.25 15.80 -12.97
C SER A 73 5.78 15.87 -12.93
N ARG A 74 6.33 16.94 -12.31
CA ARG A 74 7.78 17.09 -12.13
C ARG A 74 8.39 15.93 -11.34
N ALA A 75 7.76 15.53 -10.22
CA ALA A 75 8.23 14.44 -9.38
C ALA A 75 8.19 13.09 -10.13
N LEU A 76 7.10 12.78 -10.84
CA LEU A 76 6.98 11.57 -11.65
C LEU A 76 8.05 11.49 -12.74
N LYS A 77 8.33 12.61 -13.42
CA LYS A 77 9.40 12.68 -14.40
C LYS A 77 10.77 12.47 -13.78
N GLN A 78 11.01 13.06 -12.61
CA GLN A 78 12.30 12.96 -11.90
C GLN A 78 12.57 11.56 -11.32
N TYR A 79 11.59 11.01 -10.59
CA TYR A 79 11.80 9.76 -9.82
C TYR A 79 11.32 8.52 -10.58
N ASP A 80 10.17 8.60 -11.23
CA ASP A 80 9.53 7.47 -11.91
C ASP A 80 9.90 7.38 -13.40
N LYS A 81 10.57 8.41 -13.97
CA LYS A 81 10.97 8.50 -15.38
C LYS A 81 9.77 8.48 -16.35
N VAL A 82 8.59 8.85 -15.89
CA VAL A 82 7.37 8.95 -16.70
C VAL A 82 6.91 10.40 -16.75
N ASP A 83 6.59 10.88 -17.96
CA ASP A 83 6.11 12.25 -18.20
C ASP A 83 4.58 12.22 -18.38
N TYR A 84 3.86 12.84 -17.46
CA TYR A 84 2.40 13.00 -17.51
C TYR A 84 2.04 14.48 -17.55
N ASP A 85 1.10 14.85 -18.45
CA ASP A 85 0.58 16.19 -18.55
C ASP A 85 -0.30 16.53 -17.33
N PRO A 86 0.04 17.58 -16.56
CA PRO A 86 -0.75 18.00 -15.40
C PRO A 86 -2.19 18.41 -15.75
N GLU A 87 -2.49 18.77 -17.00
CA GLU A 87 -3.82 19.22 -17.44
C GLU A 87 -4.69 18.12 -18.06
N GLY A 88 -4.58 16.89 -17.65
CA GLY A 88 -5.49 15.84 -18.13
C GLY A 88 -5.01 14.42 -17.87
N GLU A 89 -3.80 14.26 -17.35
CA GLU A 89 -3.25 12.94 -17.02
C GLU A 89 -2.95 12.79 -15.53
N ILE A 90 -3.28 13.82 -14.69
CA ILE A 90 -3.08 13.80 -13.24
C ILE A 90 -4.35 14.27 -12.54
N VAL A 91 -4.77 13.51 -11.52
CA VAL A 91 -5.89 13.84 -10.63
C VAL A 91 -5.47 13.66 -9.17
N VAL A 92 -5.63 14.69 -8.36
CA VAL A 92 -5.39 14.66 -6.92
C VAL A 92 -6.58 14.02 -6.22
N THR A 93 -6.33 13.12 -5.26
CA THR A 93 -7.39 12.31 -4.63
C THR A 93 -7.34 12.38 -3.10
N VAL A 94 -8.43 12.03 -2.43
CA VAL A 94 -8.53 11.94 -0.96
C VAL A 94 -7.76 10.71 -0.46
N GLY A 95 -6.42 10.80 -0.52
CA GLY A 95 -5.49 9.70 -0.27
C GLY A 95 -5.46 8.65 -1.37
N GLY A 96 -4.50 7.73 -1.33
CA GLY A 96 -4.35 6.66 -2.31
C GLY A 96 -5.57 5.74 -2.41
N MET A 97 -6.28 5.50 -1.29
CA MET A 97 -7.48 4.65 -1.29
C MET A 97 -8.60 5.16 -2.22
N MET A 98 -8.87 6.47 -2.22
CA MET A 98 -9.84 7.04 -3.17
C MET A 98 -9.31 6.90 -4.61
N GLY A 99 -8.00 7.06 -4.82
CA GLY A 99 -7.37 6.83 -6.12
C GLY A 99 -7.58 5.38 -6.60
N MET A 100 -7.35 4.40 -5.74
CA MET A 100 -7.59 2.98 -6.06
C MET A 100 -9.05 2.72 -6.40
N TYR A 101 -9.98 3.20 -5.57
CA TYR A 101 -11.41 3.06 -5.82
C TYR A 101 -11.83 3.64 -7.18
N MET A 102 -11.35 4.86 -7.50
CA MET A 102 -11.66 5.54 -8.76
C MET A 102 -10.98 4.85 -9.95
N ALA A 103 -9.76 4.32 -9.78
CA ALA A 103 -9.08 3.54 -10.83
C ALA A 103 -9.88 2.30 -11.20
N ILE A 104 -10.35 1.55 -10.19
CA ILE A 104 -11.20 0.38 -10.39
C ILE A 104 -12.51 0.79 -11.08
N LEU A 105 -13.21 1.79 -10.53
CA LEU A 105 -14.48 2.29 -11.08
C LEU A 105 -14.38 2.70 -12.55
N ALA A 106 -13.24 3.25 -12.97
CA ALA A 106 -13.02 3.68 -14.34
C ALA A 106 -12.82 2.53 -15.34
N LEU A 107 -12.44 1.35 -14.87
CA LEU A 107 -12.03 0.24 -15.72
C LEU A 107 -13.04 -0.91 -15.79
N VAL A 108 -13.96 -1.03 -14.83
CA VAL A 108 -14.82 -2.20 -14.70
C VAL A 108 -16.30 -1.90 -14.84
N ASN A 109 -17.02 -2.89 -15.35
CA ASN A 109 -18.47 -3.03 -15.24
C ASN A 109 -18.82 -4.14 -14.24
N PRO A 110 -20.08 -4.23 -13.76
CA PRO A 110 -20.49 -5.32 -12.88
C PRO A 110 -20.18 -6.70 -13.47
N GLY A 111 -19.43 -7.51 -12.72
CA GLY A 111 -19.02 -8.86 -13.10
C GLY A 111 -17.69 -8.95 -13.85
N ASP A 112 -17.06 -7.84 -14.19
CA ASP A 112 -15.68 -7.83 -14.70
C ASP A 112 -14.70 -8.26 -13.59
N GLU A 113 -13.54 -8.76 -13.99
CA GLU A 113 -12.55 -9.35 -13.11
C GLU A 113 -11.29 -8.50 -13.03
N ILE A 114 -10.71 -8.45 -11.82
CA ILE A 114 -9.42 -7.83 -11.55
C ILE A 114 -8.48 -8.84 -10.88
N LEU A 115 -7.32 -9.06 -11.47
CA LEU A 115 -6.29 -9.90 -10.89
C LEU A 115 -5.57 -9.15 -9.77
N ILE A 116 -5.41 -9.81 -8.61
CA ILE A 116 -4.67 -9.30 -7.46
C ILE A 116 -3.71 -10.38 -6.96
N ALA A 117 -2.55 -9.99 -6.42
CA ALA A 117 -1.67 -10.96 -5.76
C ALA A 117 -2.37 -11.60 -4.55
N ASP A 118 -2.04 -12.84 -4.25
CA ASP A 118 -2.40 -13.51 -3.02
C ASP A 118 -1.11 -14.07 -2.40
N PRO A 119 -0.59 -13.47 -1.30
CA PRO A 119 -1.21 -12.41 -0.47
C PRO A 119 -1.09 -11.00 -1.07
N SER A 120 -2.03 -10.10 -0.69
CA SER A 120 -2.03 -8.68 -1.06
C SER A 120 -2.68 -7.79 0.00
N TYR A 121 -2.63 -6.47 -0.20
CA TYR A 121 -3.28 -5.52 0.70
C TYR A 121 -4.78 -5.77 0.81
N THR A 122 -5.25 -5.90 2.04
CA THR A 122 -6.60 -6.39 2.37
C THR A 122 -7.75 -5.59 1.76
N ASN A 123 -7.55 -4.30 1.50
CA ASN A 123 -8.62 -3.43 1.03
C ASN A 123 -8.90 -3.57 -0.47
N TYR A 124 -8.00 -4.12 -1.27
CA TYR A 124 -8.25 -4.28 -2.72
C TYR A 124 -9.51 -5.11 -2.98
N VAL A 125 -9.68 -6.21 -2.26
CA VAL A 125 -10.89 -7.04 -2.39
C VAL A 125 -12.15 -6.22 -2.10
N GLY A 126 -12.14 -5.44 -1.02
CA GLY A 126 -13.27 -4.59 -0.65
C GLY A 126 -13.60 -3.55 -1.73
N GLU A 127 -12.59 -2.87 -2.27
CA GLU A 127 -12.77 -1.86 -3.31
C GLU A 127 -13.27 -2.46 -4.63
N ILE A 128 -12.75 -3.64 -5.03
CA ILE A 128 -13.21 -4.36 -6.21
C ILE A 128 -14.69 -4.75 -6.05
N VAL A 129 -15.05 -5.34 -4.91
CA VAL A 129 -16.43 -5.75 -4.62
C VAL A 129 -17.39 -4.55 -4.55
N MET A 130 -16.98 -3.43 -3.95
CA MET A 130 -17.80 -2.20 -3.92
C MET A 130 -18.05 -1.65 -5.33
N ASN A 131 -17.16 -1.89 -6.28
CA ASN A 131 -17.35 -1.58 -7.70
C ASN A 131 -18.12 -2.66 -8.47
N ARG A 132 -18.69 -3.67 -7.76
CA ARG A 132 -19.44 -4.80 -8.34
C ARG A 132 -18.59 -5.68 -9.28
N ALA A 133 -17.29 -5.58 -9.21
CA ALA A 133 -16.34 -6.43 -9.91
C ALA A 133 -15.96 -7.64 -9.06
N VAL A 134 -15.22 -8.57 -9.65
CA VAL A 134 -14.75 -9.80 -9.02
C VAL A 134 -13.24 -9.72 -8.80
N ALA A 135 -12.80 -9.89 -7.57
CA ALA A 135 -11.38 -10.04 -7.26
C ALA A 135 -10.94 -11.46 -7.57
N VAL A 136 -9.95 -11.61 -8.43
CA VAL A 136 -9.38 -12.91 -8.81
C VAL A 136 -7.97 -13.03 -8.21
N PRO A 137 -7.78 -13.84 -7.15
CA PRO A 137 -6.49 -14.01 -6.51
C PRO A 137 -5.53 -14.81 -7.41
N VAL A 138 -4.33 -14.29 -7.56
CA VAL A 138 -3.20 -14.92 -8.25
C VAL A 138 -2.20 -15.34 -7.19
N PRO A 139 -2.00 -16.65 -6.93
CA PRO A 139 -1.07 -17.12 -5.92
C PRO A 139 0.37 -16.66 -6.20
N VAL A 140 1.01 -16.07 -5.19
CA VAL A 140 2.45 -15.73 -5.21
C VAL A 140 3.13 -16.37 -3.99
N TYR A 141 4.34 -16.87 -4.16
CA TYR A 141 4.97 -17.74 -3.18
C TYR A 141 6.31 -17.19 -2.70
N GLU A 142 6.69 -17.55 -1.47
CA GLU A 142 7.97 -17.17 -0.87
C GLU A 142 9.18 -17.57 -1.71
N LYS A 143 9.15 -18.75 -2.35
CA LYS A 143 10.20 -19.23 -3.25
C LYS A 143 10.47 -18.30 -4.44
N ASP A 144 9.47 -17.54 -4.86
CA ASP A 144 9.51 -16.56 -5.94
C ASP A 144 9.57 -15.12 -5.38
N ASN A 145 9.97 -14.96 -4.10
CA ASN A 145 9.96 -13.69 -3.36
C ASN A 145 8.59 -12.97 -3.44
N PHE A 146 7.50 -13.72 -3.45
CA PHE A 146 6.12 -13.24 -3.59
C PHE A 146 5.89 -12.38 -4.85
N ASN A 147 6.61 -12.65 -5.92
CA ASN A 147 6.44 -12.01 -7.21
C ASN A 147 5.48 -12.79 -8.12
N PHE A 148 4.85 -12.08 -9.05
CA PHE A 148 4.09 -12.72 -10.11
C PHE A 148 5.01 -13.51 -11.05
N THR A 149 4.55 -14.69 -11.47
CA THR A 149 5.11 -15.42 -12.58
C THR A 149 4.14 -15.38 -13.76
N TYR A 150 4.64 -15.57 -14.98
CA TYR A 150 3.82 -15.56 -16.18
C TYR A 150 2.72 -16.64 -16.10
N GLU A 151 3.06 -17.84 -15.66
CA GLU A 151 2.14 -18.98 -15.54
C GLU A 151 1.03 -18.70 -14.50
N ASN A 152 1.39 -18.11 -13.36
CA ASN A 152 0.41 -17.80 -12.33
C ASN A 152 -0.58 -16.74 -12.81
N LEU A 153 -0.11 -15.67 -13.44
CA LEU A 153 -0.97 -14.64 -14.03
C LEU A 153 -1.85 -15.22 -15.14
N LYS A 154 -1.24 -15.86 -16.15
CA LYS A 154 -1.94 -16.40 -17.31
C LYS A 154 -3.03 -17.40 -16.91
N SER A 155 -2.79 -18.24 -15.90
CA SER A 155 -3.76 -19.25 -15.44
C SER A 155 -5.05 -18.66 -14.87
N ARG A 156 -5.05 -17.36 -14.55
CA ARG A 156 -6.17 -16.66 -13.93
C ARG A 156 -6.86 -15.66 -14.87
N VAL A 157 -6.31 -15.43 -16.06
CA VAL A 157 -6.95 -14.56 -17.07
C VAL A 157 -8.15 -15.25 -17.67
N THR A 158 -9.26 -14.53 -17.80
CA THR A 158 -10.47 -14.91 -18.50
C THR A 158 -10.93 -13.79 -19.44
N ASP A 159 -11.97 -14.02 -20.23
CA ASP A 159 -12.57 -12.99 -21.10
C ASP A 159 -13.16 -11.80 -20.31
N LYS A 160 -13.36 -11.96 -18.99
CA LYS A 160 -13.89 -10.92 -18.10
C LYS A 160 -12.78 -10.12 -17.44
N THR A 161 -11.55 -10.55 -17.52
CA THR A 161 -10.42 -9.85 -16.90
C THR A 161 -10.20 -8.50 -17.56
N LYS A 162 -10.11 -7.43 -16.76
CA LYS A 162 -9.90 -6.05 -17.22
C LYS A 162 -8.60 -5.43 -16.74
N ALA A 163 -8.14 -5.80 -15.54
CA ALA A 163 -6.95 -5.20 -14.97
C ALA A 163 -6.18 -6.14 -14.06
N ILE A 164 -4.92 -5.77 -13.82
CA ILE A 164 -4.04 -6.37 -12.82
C ILE A 164 -3.69 -5.27 -11.81
N ILE A 165 -3.90 -5.50 -10.51
CA ILE A 165 -3.36 -4.62 -9.47
C ILE A 165 -1.96 -5.09 -9.11
N LEU A 166 -1.01 -4.18 -9.21
CA LEU A 166 0.40 -4.36 -8.85
C LEU A 166 0.76 -3.39 -7.73
N ASN A 167 1.21 -3.90 -6.59
CA ASN A 167 1.70 -3.08 -5.47
C ASN A 167 3.19 -3.32 -5.25
N SER A 168 3.99 -2.29 -5.48
CA SER A 168 5.44 -2.37 -5.30
C SER A 168 6.01 -1.01 -4.87
N PRO A 169 6.75 -1.00 -3.73
CA PRO A 169 6.94 -2.04 -2.72
C PRO A 169 5.65 -2.54 -2.10
N CYS A 170 5.61 -3.81 -1.68
CA CYS A 170 4.38 -4.53 -1.37
C CYS A 170 4.03 -4.52 0.12
N ASN A 171 2.76 -4.35 0.41
CA ASN A 171 2.12 -4.73 1.67
C ASN A 171 1.30 -6.03 1.40
N PRO A 172 1.59 -7.18 2.06
CA PRO A 172 2.25 -7.34 3.35
C PRO A 172 3.74 -7.73 3.32
N THR A 173 4.28 -8.10 2.16
CA THR A 173 5.53 -8.87 2.07
C THR A 173 6.80 -8.03 2.22
N GLY A 174 6.72 -6.71 1.99
CA GLY A 174 7.89 -5.84 1.90
C GLY A 174 8.73 -6.09 0.62
N GLY A 175 8.24 -6.94 -0.28
CA GLY A 175 8.90 -7.21 -1.56
C GLY A 175 8.87 -6.01 -2.50
N VAL A 176 9.91 -5.86 -3.31
CA VAL A 176 9.96 -4.91 -4.45
C VAL A 176 9.92 -5.74 -5.72
N ALA A 177 8.99 -5.43 -6.60
CA ALA A 177 8.89 -6.13 -7.88
C ALA A 177 10.16 -5.91 -8.72
N THR A 178 10.74 -7.00 -9.18
CA THR A 178 11.95 -6.96 -10.03
C THR A 178 11.61 -6.48 -11.45
N ARG A 179 12.61 -6.11 -12.22
CA ARG A 179 12.44 -5.82 -13.67
C ARG A 179 11.72 -6.98 -14.38
N GLU A 180 12.14 -8.21 -14.12
CA GLU A 180 11.52 -9.41 -14.69
C GLU A 180 10.04 -9.53 -14.33
N THR A 181 9.68 -9.22 -13.09
CA THR A 181 8.26 -9.19 -12.64
C THR A 181 7.48 -8.13 -13.39
N MET A 182 8.03 -6.91 -13.52
CA MET A 182 7.40 -5.83 -14.28
C MET A 182 7.20 -6.18 -15.75
N GLU A 183 8.21 -6.78 -16.39
CA GLU A 183 8.13 -7.26 -17.77
C GLU A 183 7.13 -8.41 -17.91
N THR A 184 7.03 -9.28 -16.92
CA THR A 184 6.02 -10.36 -16.87
C THR A 184 4.59 -9.80 -16.82
N VAL A 185 4.34 -8.83 -15.94
CA VAL A 185 3.03 -8.17 -15.85
C VAL A 185 2.72 -7.41 -17.14
N ALA A 186 3.70 -6.70 -17.70
CA ALA A 186 3.54 -5.98 -18.96
C ALA A 186 3.21 -6.93 -20.11
N LYS A 187 3.92 -8.06 -20.22
CA LYS A 187 3.66 -9.08 -21.24
C LYS A 187 2.23 -9.60 -21.17
N VAL A 188 1.75 -9.97 -19.99
CA VAL A 188 0.36 -10.45 -19.80
C VAL A 188 -0.64 -9.33 -20.11
N ALA A 189 -0.38 -8.11 -19.64
CA ALA A 189 -1.27 -6.98 -19.91
C ALA A 189 -1.38 -6.65 -21.41
N LEU A 190 -0.30 -6.77 -22.16
CA LEU A 190 -0.28 -6.57 -23.62
C LEU A 190 -0.93 -7.74 -24.37
N GLU A 191 -0.66 -8.99 -23.97
CA GLU A 191 -1.19 -10.20 -24.61
C GLU A 191 -2.73 -10.29 -24.51
N TYR A 192 -3.28 -9.86 -23.36
CA TYR A 192 -4.72 -9.98 -23.07
C TYR A 192 -5.46 -8.64 -23.04
N ASP A 193 -4.84 -7.55 -23.50
CA ASP A 193 -5.39 -6.18 -23.55
C ASP A 193 -5.92 -5.70 -22.18
N LEU A 194 -5.12 -5.90 -21.11
CA LEU A 194 -5.47 -5.53 -19.75
C LEU A 194 -4.86 -4.17 -19.37
N TYR A 195 -5.47 -3.51 -18.41
CA TYR A 195 -4.88 -2.38 -17.71
C TYR A 195 -4.03 -2.85 -16.53
N ALA A 196 -3.03 -2.06 -16.14
CA ALA A 196 -2.32 -2.19 -14.88
C ALA A 196 -2.75 -1.06 -13.93
N ILE A 197 -3.22 -1.39 -12.73
CA ILE A 197 -3.38 -0.41 -11.64
C ILE A 197 -2.14 -0.57 -10.77
N TYR A 198 -1.26 0.45 -10.79
CA TYR A 198 0.00 0.39 -10.08
C TYR A 198 -0.06 1.21 -8.79
N ASP A 199 -0.15 0.53 -7.65
CA ASP A 199 -0.10 1.12 -6.32
C ASP A 199 1.37 1.28 -5.88
N ALA A 200 1.85 2.52 -5.92
CA ALA A 200 3.24 2.91 -5.68
C ALA A 200 3.45 3.64 -4.33
N VAL A 201 2.51 3.54 -3.39
CA VAL A 201 2.50 4.33 -2.14
C VAL A 201 3.76 4.15 -1.26
N TYR A 202 4.56 3.11 -1.50
CA TYR A 202 5.82 2.85 -0.79
C TYR A 202 7.06 3.10 -1.65
N LYS A 203 6.96 3.69 -2.84
CA LYS A 203 8.07 3.82 -3.81
C LYS A 203 9.36 4.45 -3.26
N HIS A 204 9.24 5.35 -2.31
CA HIS A 204 10.38 5.98 -1.66
C HIS A 204 10.94 5.20 -0.46
N LEU A 205 10.28 4.10 -0.06
CA LEU A 205 10.71 3.24 1.03
C LEU A 205 11.37 1.98 0.44
N ILE A 206 12.62 2.11 0.00
CA ILE A 206 13.41 1.06 -0.65
C ILE A 206 14.77 0.96 0.03
N TYR A 207 15.27 -0.25 0.17
CA TYR A 207 16.49 -0.58 0.88
C TYR A 207 17.49 -1.31 -0.03
N ASN A 208 18.79 -1.27 0.34
CA ASN A 208 19.87 -2.04 -0.26
C ASN A 208 20.05 -1.83 -1.78
N ASP A 209 19.95 -0.58 -2.23
CA ASP A 209 20.12 -0.20 -3.66
C ASP A 209 19.24 -1.05 -4.61
N THR A 210 18.10 -1.51 -4.11
CA THR A 210 17.14 -2.27 -4.92
C THR A 210 16.56 -1.37 -6.01
N ASP A 211 16.64 -1.81 -7.25
CA ASP A 211 16.07 -1.08 -8.40
C ASP A 211 14.55 -0.95 -8.24
N TYR A 212 14.08 0.29 -8.30
CA TYR A 212 12.67 0.61 -8.42
C TYR A 212 12.35 0.91 -9.88
N ILE A 213 11.32 0.25 -10.40
CA ILE A 213 10.87 0.41 -11.78
C ILE A 213 9.38 0.72 -11.78
N ASN A 214 8.99 1.84 -12.38
CA ASN A 214 7.60 2.10 -12.69
C ASN A 214 7.22 1.32 -13.95
N ILE A 215 6.19 0.49 -13.89
CA ILE A 215 5.76 -0.32 -15.03
C ILE A 215 5.39 0.52 -16.27
N ALA A 216 4.97 1.76 -16.08
CA ALA A 216 4.61 2.68 -17.17
C ALA A 216 5.80 3.08 -18.08
N VAL A 217 7.05 2.80 -17.66
CA VAL A 217 8.23 3.04 -18.53
C VAL A 217 8.46 1.93 -19.55
N LEU A 218 7.79 0.78 -19.38
CA LEU A 218 7.91 -0.32 -20.32
C LEU A 218 7.08 -0.08 -21.57
N ASP A 219 7.54 -0.59 -22.70
CA ASP A 219 6.89 -0.40 -24.00
C ASP A 219 5.40 -0.83 -23.96
N GLY A 220 4.52 0.07 -24.42
CA GLY A 220 3.08 -0.14 -24.47
C GLY A 220 2.37 -0.05 -23.12
N MET A 221 3.07 0.20 -22.00
CA MET A 221 2.45 0.24 -20.69
C MET A 221 2.00 1.63 -20.26
N ARG A 222 2.56 2.71 -20.80
CA ARG A 222 2.15 4.09 -20.43
C ARG A 222 0.66 4.33 -20.70
N GLU A 223 0.15 3.83 -21.81
CA GLU A 223 -1.24 4.02 -22.25
C GLU A 223 -2.24 3.09 -21.57
N ARG A 224 -1.76 2.15 -20.74
CA ARG A 224 -2.57 1.18 -19.99
C ARG A 224 -2.27 1.10 -18.51
N THR A 225 -1.43 1.98 -17.98
CA THR A 225 -1.15 2.04 -16.54
C THR A 225 -1.93 3.19 -15.90
N ILE A 226 -2.72 2.88 -14.87
CA ILE A 226 -3.22 3.86 -13.91
C ILE A 226 -2.34 3.77 -12.67
N TYR A 227 -1.53 4.79 -12.50
CA TYR A 227 -0.62 4.94 -11.37
C TYR A 227 -1.36 5.59 -10.20
N VAL A 228 -1.19 5.03 -9.01
CA VAL A 228 -1.78 5.55 -7.76
C VAL A 228 -0.68 5.71 -6.73
N ASP A 229 -0.62 6.88 -6.11
CA ASP A 229 0.34 7.20 -5.06
C ASP A 229 -0.29 8.04 -3.95
N SER A 230 0.42 8.18 -2.85
CA SER A 230 -0.05 8.91 -1.67
C SER A 230 1.08 9.59 -0.92
N PHE A 231 0.80 10.74 -0.37
CA PHE A 231 1.70 11.44 0.56
C PHE A 231 1.79 10.75 1.93
N SER A 232 0.88 9.82 2.19
CA SER A 232 0.70 9.19 3.50
C SER A 232 1.96 8.53 4.05
N LYS A 233 2.69 7.78 3.20
CA LYS A 233 3.84 6.98 3.65
C LYS A 233 5.16 7.72 3.48
N THR A 234 5.33 8.35 2.33
CA THR A 234 6.53 9.08 1.96
C THR A 234 6.81 10.27 2.87
N TYR A 235 5.75 11.00 3.27
CA TYR A 235 5.88 12.26 4.03
C TYR A 235 5.23 12.20 5.42
N ALA A 236 4.91 11.00 5.93
CA ALA A 236 4.20 10.82 7.20
C ALA A 236 2.91 11.67 7.29
N MET A 237 2.12 11.64 6.21
CA MET A 237 0.89 12.45 6.05
C MET A 237 -0.38 11.58 6.03
N THR A 238 -0.45 10.52 6.84
CA THR A 238 -1.59 9.59 6.82
C THR A 238 -2.92 10.27 7.14
N GLY A 239 -2.94 11.17 8.11
CA GLY A 239 -4.12 11.93 8.54
C GLY A 239 -4.54 13.05 7.57
N TRP A 240 -3.67 13.48 6.65
CA TRP A 240 -3.94 14.58 5.71
C TRP A 240 -4.85 14.19 4.56
N ARG A 241 -4.96 12.89 4.29
CA ARG A 241 -5.79 12.36 3.20
C ARG A 241 -5.44 12.95 1.84
N LEU A 242 -4.16 13.01 1.48
CA LEU A 242 -3.67 13.49 0.20
C LEU A 242 -3.02 12.35 -0.60
N GLY A 243 -3.45 12.20 -1.84
CA GLY A 243 -2.92 11.26 -2.81
C GLY A 243 -3.16 11.74 -4.23
N TYR A 244 -2.78 10.95 -5.21
CA TYR A 244 -3.01 11.29 -6.61
C TYR A 244 -3.00 10.05 -7.50
N MET A 245 -3.56 10.24 -8.68
CA MET A 245 -3.51 9.29 -9.78
C MET A 245 -2.83 9.96 -10.98
N ALA A 246 -2.11 9.15 -11.76
CA ALA A 246 -1.60 9.53 -13.07
C ALA A 246 -1.82 8.41 -14.08
N GLY A 247 -2.01 8.74 -15.36
CA GLY A 247 -2.27 7.74 -16.37
C GLY A 247 -2.79 8.31 -17.68
N PRO A 248 -3.30 7.47 -18.59
CA PRO A 248 -3.68 7.89 -19.93
C PRO A 248 -4.82 8.91 -19.92
N ARG A 249 -4.67 9.95 -20.74
CA ARG A 249 -5.59 11.10 -20.85
C ARG A 249 -7.04 10.69 -21.10
N ASN A 250 -7.27 9.69 -21.93
CA ASN A 250 -8.63 9.21 -22.27
C ASN A 250 -9.41 8.67 -21.04
N ILE A 251 -8.71 8.33 -19.96
CA ILE A 251 -9.30 7.91 -18.67
C ILE A 251 -9.21 9.08 -17.68
N LEU A 252 -7.99 9.56 -17.38
CA LEU A 252 -7.77 10.51 -16.28
C LEU A 252 -8.52 11.84 -16.47
N SER A 253 -8.66 12.35 -17.69
CA SER A 253 -9.40 13.60 -17.95
C SER A 253 -10.89 13.52 -17.62
N ARG A 254 -11.42 12.32 -17.44
CA ARG A 254 -12.85 12.09 -17.12
C ARG A 254 -13.11 11.88 -15.62
N LEU A 255 -12.07 11.55 -14.84
CA LEU A 255 -12.20 11.26 -13.42
C LEU A 255 -12.63 12.45 -12.55
N PRO A 256 -12.31 13.72 -12.86
CA PRO A 256 -12.81 14.86 -12.10
C PRO A 256 -14.33 14.91 -11.99
N LYS A 257 -15.08 14.41 -13.00
CA LYS A 257 -16.55 14.27 -12.94
C LYS A 257 -17.02 13.23 -11.92
N LEU A 258 -16.26 12.14 -11.75
CA LEU A 258 -16.56 11.16 -10.73
C LEU A 258 -16.25 11.73 -9.34
N GLN A 259 -15.10 12.39 -9.19
CA GLN A 259 -14.68 13.04 -7.96
C GLN A 259 -15.68 14.11 -7.49
N GLU A 260 -16.25 14.89 -8.41
CA GLU A 260 -17.31 15.85 -8.12
C GLU A 260 -18.50 15.23 -7.38
N ASN A 261 -18.85 14.00 -7.73
CA ASN A 261 -19.97 13.28 -7.14
C ASN A 261 -19.59 12.41 -5.91
N MET A 262 -18.35 12.48 -5.46
CA MET A 262 -17.84 11.77 -4.28
C MET A 262 -17.42 12.77 -3.20
N PRO A 263 -16.11 13.15 -3.08
CA PRO A 263 -15.68 14.15 -2.12
C PRO A 263 -15.85 15.60 -2.62
N SER A 264 -16.24 15.83 -3.87
CA SER A 264 -16.20 17.08 -4.61
C SER A 264 -14.75 17.51 -4.94
N CYS A 265 -14.05 18.17 -4.04
CA CYS A 265 -12.64 18.55 -4.19
C CYS A 265 -11.90 18.32 -2.86
N LEU A 266 -10.58 18.47 -2.91
CA LEU A 266 -9.75 18.41 -1.71
C LEU A 266 -9.60 19.79 -1.08
N PRO A 267 -9.38 19.85 0.27
CA PRO A 267 -9.09 21.12 0.93
C PRO A 267 -7.86 21.80 0.31
N GLU A 268 -7.99 23.08 0.01
CA GLU A 268 -6.95 23.84 -0.70
C GLU A 268 -5.64 23.88 0.08
N PHE A 269 -5.70 24.17 1.39
CA PHE A 269 -4.51 24.23 2.26
C PHE A 269 -3.73 22.91 2.34
N VAL A 270 -4.42 21.76 2.25
CA VAL A 270 -3.79 20.44 2.21
C VAL A 270 -3.01 20.25 0.91
N GLN A 271 -3.54 20.75 -0.20
CA GLN A 271 -2.88 20.66 -1.50
C GLN A 271 -1.60 21.50 -1.54
N TYR A 272 -1.58 22.67 -0.91
CA TYR A 272 -0.36 23.47 -0.76
C TYR A 272 0.69 22.82 0.14
N ALA A 273 0.27 22.11 1.18
CA ALA A 273 1.19 21.27 1.97
C ALA A 273 1.82 20.16 1.10
N GLY A 274 1.05 19.58 0.18
CA GLY A 274 1.56 18.62 -0.81
C GLY A 274 2.61 19.22 -1.75
N ILE A 275 2.42 20.47 -2.19
CA ILE A 275 3.42 21.18 -2.99
C ILE A 275 4.73 21.33 -2.21
N GLU A 276 4.63 21.75 -0.95
CA GLU A 276 5.80 21.89 -0.07
C GLU A 276 6.53 20.56 0.12
N ALA A 277 5.77 19.48 0.35
CA ALA A 277 6.31 18.14 0.50
C ALA A 277 7.11 17.69 -0.74
N LEU A 278 6.56 17.89 -1.94
CA LEU A 278 7.20 17.52 -3.22
C LEU A 278 8.43 18.37 -3.55
N LYS A 279 8.48 19.63 -3.09
CA LYS A 279 9.60 20.53 -3.37
C LYS A 279 10.76 20.37 -2.41
N ASN A 280 10.47 20.17 -1.14
CA ASN A 280 11.45 20.33 -0.07
C ASN A 280 11.53 19.11 0.88
N GLY A 281 10.86 18.00 0.59
CA GLY A 281 10.77 16.84 1.48
C GLY A 281 11.87 15.78 1.32
N ASP A 282 12.81 15.94 0.39
CA ASP A 282 13.82 14.90 0.09
C ASP A 282 14.70 14.55 1.30
N GLU A 283 15.10 15.53 2.11
CA GLU A 283 15.89 15.30 3.31
C GLU A 283 15.11 14.52 4.38
N ASP A 284 13.82 14.81 4.52
CA ASP A 284 12.95 14.08 5.46
C ASP A 284 12.75 12.62 5.02
N ILE A 285 12.53 12.39 3.72
CA ILE A 285 12.47 11.05 3.15
C ILE A 285 13.76 10.28 3.44
N ALA A 286 14.90 10.89 3.15
CA ALA A 286 16.21 10.28 3.39
C ALA A 286 16.45 9.98 4.90
N MET A 287 16.02 10.87 5.78
CA MET A 287 16.09 10.67 7.24
C MET A 287 15.22 9.49 7.68
N MET A 288 13.95 9.44 7.25
CA MET A 288 13.03 8.36 7.60
C MET A 288 13.51 7.01 7.04
N ASN A 289 14.01 6.98 5.79
CA ASN A 289 14.54 5.77 5.18
C ASN A 289 15.74 5.20 5.93
N ARG A 290 16.66 6.05 6.39
CA ARG A 290 17.79 5.58 7.24
C ARG A 290 17.27 4.90 8.51
N GLN A 291 16.32 5.49 9.20
CA GLN A 291 15.73 4.89 10.41
C GLN A 291 15.00 3.58 10.13
N TYR A 292 14.21 3.51 9.05
CA TYR A 292 13.54 2.27 8.66
C TYR A 292 14.54 1.18 8.25
N ALA A 293 15.65 1.52 7.60
CA ALA A 293 16.69 0.56 7.27
C ALA A 293 17.34 -0.07 8.52
N GLU A 294 17.61 0.74 9.55
CA GLU A 294 18.12 0.25 10.84
C GLU A 294 17.10 -0.64 11.56
N ARG A 295 15.84 -0.23 11.60
CA ARG A 295 14.75 -1.02 12.19
C ARG A 295 14.56 -2.35 11.45
N ARG A 296 14.60 -2.32 10.13
CA ARG A 296 14.55 -3.51 9.28
C ARG A 296 15.66 -4.50 9.63
N LYS A 297 16.91 -3.99 9.74
CA LYS A 297 18.07 -4.81 10.10
C LYS A 297 17.85 -5.51 11.45
N LEU A 298 17.46 -4.75 12.47
CA LEU A 298 17.18 -5.29 13.80
C LEU A 298 16.08 -6.36 13.76
N VAL A 299 14.95 -6.08 13.10
CA VAL A 299 13.83 -7.02 13.00
C VAL A 299 14.26 -8.33 12.34
N LEU A 300 15.02 -8.27 11.24
CA LEU A 300 15.51 -9.45 10.54
C LEU A 300 16.50 -10.26 11.38
N GLU A 301 17.45 -9.61 12.05
CA GLU A 301 18.39 -10.27 12.95
C GLU A 301 17.67 -11.00 14.08
N ARG A 302 16.68 -10.33 14.68
CA ARG A 302 15.91 -10.92 15.80
C ARG A 302 15.02 -12.06 15.34
N ILE A 303 14.26 -11.92 14.25
CA ILE A 303 13.38 -12.97 13.72
C ILE A 303 14.19 -14.22 13.35
N ASN A 304 15.26 -14.07 12.57
CA ASN A 304 16.07 -15.20 12.11
C ASN A 304 16.90 -15.85 13.24
N GLY A 305 17.04 -15.18 14.37
CA GLY A 305 17.63 -15.73 15.59
C GLY A 305 16.64 -16.53 16.46
N ILE A 306 15.34 -16.49 16.18
CA ILE A 306 14.31 -17.22 16.94
C ILE A 306 14.00 -18.53 16.21
N LYS A 307 14.22 -19.67 16.89
CA LYS A 307 13.92 -20.99 16.34
C LYS A 307 12.44 -21.10 15.95
N GLY A 308 12.16 -21.64 14.77
CA GLY A 308 10.82 -21.82 14.22
C GLY A 308 10.24 -20.60 13.50
N LEU A 309 10.99 -19.49 13.43
CA LEU A 309 10.64 -18.33 12.63
C LEU A 309 11.67 -18.07 11.52
N SER A 310 11.20 -17.58 10.39
CA SER A 310 12.06 -17.08 9.32
C SER A 310 11.37 -15.93 8.57
N CYS A 311 12.15 -15.13 7.85
CA CYS A 311 11.60 -14.03 7.05
C CYS A 311 12.46 -13.80 5.82
N THR A 312 11.84 -13.83 4.64
CA THR A 312 12.46 -13.30 3.44
C THR A 312 12.73 -11.80 3.64
N PRO A 313 13.97 -11.32 3.42
CA PRO A 313 14.29 -9.93 3.68
C PRO A 313 13.42 -8.97 2.86
N PRO A 314 12.62 -8.10 3.49
CA PRO A 314 11.87 -7.07 2.77
C PRO A 314 12.83 -6.06 2.14
N ASN A 315 12.66 -5.76 0.86
CA ASN A 315 13.47 -4.78 0.14
C ASN A 315 12.81 -3.41 0.05
N GLY A 316 11.58 -3.30 0.52
CA GLY A 316 10.84 -2.03 0.58
C GLY A 316 9.73 -2.02 1.62
N ALA A 317 8.98 -0.92 1.67
CA ALA A 317 7.96 -0.62 2.67
C ALA A 317 8.51 -0.71 4.11
N PHE A 318 7.69 -0.99 5.09
CA PHE A 318 8.11 -1.16 6.50
C PHE A 318 7.44 -2.40 7.13
N TYR A 319 7.36 -3.48 6.36
CA TYR A 319 6.75 -4.75 6.79
C TYR A 319 7.73 -5.91 6.71
N ALA A 320 7.65 -6.81 7.68
CA ALA A 320 8.24 -8.13 7.65
C ALA A 320 7.10 -9.16 7.60
N PHE A 321 7.16 -10.08 6.63
CA PHE A 321 6.20 -11.16 6.47
C PHE A 321 6.84 -12.45 6.97
N VAL A 322 6.59 -12.75 8.23
CA VAL A 322 7.30 -13.77 9.01
C VAL A 322 6.65 -15.12 8.81
N ASN A 323 7.43 -16.10 8.36
CA ASN A 323 7.03 -17.49 8.24
C ASN A 323 6.99 -18.12 9.63
N ILE A 324 5.84 -18.70 9.98
CA ILE A 324 5.55 -19.36 11.27
C ILE A 324 5.18 -20.85 11.10
N LYS A 325 5.36 -21.43 9.91
CA LYS A 325 4.88 -22.77 9.56
C LYS A 325 5.43 -23.86 10.47
N GLU A 326 6.67 -23.71 10.96
CA GLU A 326 7.28 -24.67 11.89
C GLU A 326 6.57 -24.73 13.25
N THR A 327 5.75 -23.72 13.60
CA THR A 327 4.96 -23.74 14.85
C THR A 327 3.76 -24.69 14.80
N GLY A 328 3.34 -25.10 13.61
CA GLY A 328 2.13 -25.90 13.38
C GLY A 328 0.83 -25.14 13.67
N MET A 329 0.87 -23.85 14.01
CA MET A 329 -0.30 -23.03 14.30
C MET A 329 -0.82 -22.35 13.02
N THR A 330 -2.12 -22.08 12.98
CA THR A 330 -2.68 -21.15 12.02
C THR A 330 -2.23 -19.73 12.33
N SER A 331 -2.21 -18.85 11.32
CA SER A 331 -1.78 -17.46 11.48
C SER A 331 -2.65 -16.70 12.51
N VAL A 332 -3.95 -17.01 12.57
CA VAL A 332 -4.87 -16.42 13.55
C VAL A 332 -4.57 -16.91 14.96
N GLU A 333 -4.41 -18.24 15.16
CA GLU A 333 -4.07 -18.81 16.47
C GLU A 333 -2.75 -18.26 17.01
N PHE A 334 -1.74 -18.14 16.16
CA PHE A 334 -0.45 -17.56 16.52
C PHE A 334 -0.62 -16.13 17.03
N CYS A 335 -1.31 -15.27 16.26
CA CYS A 335 -1.53 -13.87 16.64
C CYS A 335 -2.33 -13.74 17.94
N GLU A 336 -3.39 -14.52 18.12
CA GLU A 336 -4.24 -14.47 19.32
C GLU A 336 -3.49 -14.95 20.56
N LYS A 337 -2.78 -16.09 20.48
CA LYS A 337 -1.97 -16.60 21.59
C LYS A 337 -0.80 -15.69 21.95
N LEU A 338 -0.13 -15.11 20.95
CA LEU A 338 0.95 -14.15 21.17
C LEU A 338 0.42 -12.88 21.86
N LEU A 339 -0.75 -12.38 21.44
CA LEU A 339 -1.40 -11.27 22.13
C LEU A 339 -1.83 -11.63 23.54
N GLU A 340 -2.38 -12.82 23.76
CA GLU A 340 -2.87 -13.26 25.07
C GLU A 340 -1.73 -13.41 26.07
N LYS A 341 -0.67 -14.14 25.71
CA LYS A 341 0.44 -14.51 26.61
C LYS A 341 1.44 -13.36 26.81
N GLU A 342 1.79 -12.67 25.74
CA GLU A 342 2.90 -11.71 25.75
C GLU A 342 2.49 -10.26 25.43
N GLY A 343 1.22 -10.01 25.10
CA GLY A 343 0.74 -8.67 24.79
C GLY A 343 1.34 -8.08 23.49
N VAL A 344 1.75 -8.93 22.54
CA VAL A 344 2.25 -8.46 21.23
C VAL A 344 1.16 -8.58 20.19
N VAL A 345 0.94 -7.51 19.44
CA VAL A 345 -0.12 -7.41 18.41
C VAL A 345 0.51 -7.49 17.03
N THR A 346 0.16 -8.52 16.26
CA THR A 346 0.60 -8.74 14.87
C THR A 346 -0.61 -8.95 13.97
N ALA A 347 -0.43 -8.90 12.66
CA ALA A 347 -1.51 -9.19 11.72
C ALA A 347 -1.38 -10.62 11.19
N PRO A 348 -2.46 -11.45 11.26
CA PRO A 348 -2.41 -12.80 10.71
C PRO A 348 -2.28 -12.74 9.19
N GLY A 349 -1.44 -13.60 8.62
CA GLY A 349 -1.18 -13.64 7.20
C GLY A 349 -2.41 -13.99 6.37
N SER A 350 -3.29 -14.83 6.90
CA SER A 350 -4.59 -15.16 6.26
C SER A 350 -5.51 -13.95 6.05
N ALA A 351 -5.27 -12.83 6.74
CA ALA A 351 -5.98 -11.57 6.47
C ALA A 351 -5.63 -10.96 5.11
N PHE A 352 -4.51 -11.36 4.50
CA PHE A 352 -4.01 -10.84 3.24
C PHE A 352 -4.30 -11.77 2.04
N GLY A 353 -4.90 -12.93 2.29
CA GLY A 353 -5.24 -13.94 1.29
C GLY A 353 -4.93 -15.35 1.77
N GLU A 354 -5.34 -16.35 0.99
CA GLU A 354 -5.15 -17.77 1.35
C GLU A 354 -3.68 -18.17 1.41
N GLN A 355 -2.85 -17.65 0.49
CA GLN A 355 -1.41 -17.92 0.47
C GLN A 355 -0.65 -17.19 1.59
N GLY A 356 -1.33 -16.30 2.31
CA GLY A 356 -0.82 -15.69 3.53
C GLY A 356 -0.90 -16.60 4.76
N GLU A 357 -1.61 -17.74 4.68
CA GLU A 357 -1.64 -18.70 5.81
C GLU A 357 -0.26 -19.31 6.07
N GLY A 358 0.09 -19.45 7.35
CA GLY A 358 1.43 -19.84 7.79
C GLY A 358 2.43 -18.67 7.88
N TYR A 359 1.93 -17.44 7.77
CA TYR A 359 2.72 -16.22 7.95
C TYR A 359 2.03 -15.25 8.91
N VAL A 360 2.80 -14.31 9.46
CA VAL A 360 2.29 -13.15 10.19
C VAL A 360 3.01 -11.89 9.70
N ARG A 361 2.27 -10.77 9.56
CA ARG A 361 2.87 -9.49 9.18
C ARG A 361 3.21 -8.68 10.43
N LEU A 362 4.45 -8.20 10.49
CA LEU A 362 4.92 -7.21 11.44
C LEU A 362 5.22 -5.89 10.71
N SER A 363 4.70 -4.78 11.22
CA SER A 363 5.12 -3.44 10.81
C SER A 363 6.24 -2.96 11.74
N TYR A 364 7.39 -2.58 11.17
CA TYR A 364 8.48 -1.96 11.95
C TYR A 364 8.46 -0.42 11.91
N ALA A 365 7.33 0.15 11.53
CA ALA A 365 7.07 1.58 11.65
C ALA A 365 6.75 1.95 13.12
N THR A 366 7.70 1.70 14.01
CA THR A 366 7.65 2.01 15.45
C THR A 366 9.07 2.20 16.00
N SER A 367 9.24 2.68 17.23
CA SER A 367 10.56 2.96 17.78
C SER A 367 11.43 1.70 17.96
N MET A 368 12.76 1.87 17.92
CA MET A 368 13.73 0.79 18.20
C MET A 368 13.48 0.13 19.56
N GLU A 369 13.07 0.89 20.56
CA GLU A 369 12.71 0.40 21.89
C GLU A 369 11.51 -0.57 21.81
N GLN A 370 10.43 -0.16 21.11
CA GLN A 370 9.25 -1.01 20.95
C GLN A 370 9.57 -2.27 20.13
N ILE A 371 10.44 -2.16 19.12
CA ILE A 371 10.90 -3.31 18.36
C ILE A 371 11.63 -4.31 19.27
N ASN A 372 12.64 -3.87 20.03
CA ASN A 372 13.36 -4.75 20.94
C ASN A 372 12.43 -5.41 21.95
N ARG A 373 11.58 -4.62 22.60
CA ARG A 373 10.60 -5.10 23.59
C ARG A 373 9.66 -6.14 22.99
N GLY A 374 9.16 -5.90 21.76
CA GLY A 374 8.29 -6.84 21.06
C GLY A 374 9.02 -8.12 20.66
N MET A 375 10.25 -8.01 20.17
CA MET A 375 11.06 -9.18 19.81
C MET A 375 11.41 -10.05 21.02
N ASP A 376 11.75 -9.45 22.17
CA ASP A 376 11.97 -10.20 23.41
C ASP A 376 10.72 -11.00 23.82
N ARG A 377 9.55 -10.40 23.66
CA ARG A 377 8.26 -11.06 23.95
C ARG A 377 7.95 -12.16 22.96
N ILE A 378 8.19 -11.95 21.67
CA ILE A 378 8.04 -12.98 20.64
C ILE A 378 8.98 -14.16 20.92
N GLN A 379 10.23 -13.88 21.30
CA GLN A 379 11.18 -14.93 21.64
C GLN A 379 10.69 -15.77 22.82
N ARG A 380 10.26 -15.16 23.94
CA ARG A 380 9.70 -15.90 25.10
C ARG A 380 8.47 -16.73 24.72
N PHE A 381 7.59 -16.17 23.87
CA PHE A 381 6.45 -16.91 23.36
C PHE A 381 6.90 -18.16 22.62
N MET A 382 7.83 -18.03 21.69
CA MET A 382 8.36 -19.16 20.91
C MET A 382 9.03 -20.20 21.79
N GLU A 383 9.84 -19.81 22.78
CA GLU A 383 10.43 -20.72 23.76
C GLU A 383 9.38 -21.49 24.59
N SER A 384 8.19 -20.91 24.76
CA SER A 384 7.09 -21.55 25.52
C SER A 384 6.29 -22.58 24.71
N ILE A 385 6.47 -22.61 23.37
CA ILE A 385 5.66 -23.48 22.48
C ILE A 385 6.49 -24.44 21.63
N MET A 386 7.81 -24.24 21.54
CA MET A 386 8.77 -25.11 20.82
C MET A 386 9.57 -26.00 21.78
#